data_74c31d72c184bef88c60bc6fdb1de5a8
#
_entry.id   74c31d72c184bef88c60bc6fdb1de5a8
#
_cell.length_a   1.000
_cell.length_b   1.000
_cell.length_c   1.000
_cell.angle_alpha   90.00
_cell.angle_beta   90.00
_cell.angle_gamma   90.00
#
_symmetry.space_group_name_H-M   'P 1'
#
loop_
_entity.id
_entity.type
_entity.pdbx_description
1 polymer ?
#
loop_
_entity_poly.entity_id
_entity_poly.type
_entity_poly.pdbx_seq_one_letter_code
_entity_poly.pdbx_strand_id
1 'polypeptide(L)'
;INVMNRTIAVPAAAAAAAQAAISAAGYESTVMKAREQETVFEDRTPWKRYILALIIALGCEFFEVAADNGYITLDEFLVKGITLALAVLAIFMVGLTTFKKGIQSVMKGTLNMNTLMAVAVTGGVLIGAWPEAAMVLVLFEISEAIEQLSMTRARRSIRDLMSVAPEKALVAQGSGKYVEMKVESVGPGAQVRIAPGDRVPLDGKIVEGTTTLDQSMVTGESMPAEKGPGATVWAGTVNLTSTIEVTVTAAASQSLTARIIEAVENAQSSKSPVQRFVDKFAAVYTPIVFVVALCVAIVPPLFLGDWLGWLYKALCLLVIACPCALVISTPVTIVSALATATRCGLLIKGGLFLEEARKLTNIGLDKTGTLTKGEPEVAGITLLGGADRKQVLSLAAS
;
A
#
# COMPACT_ATOMS: atom_id res chain seq x y z
N ILE A 1 -11.65 2.23 -7.05
CA ILE A 1 -10.20 2.00 -7.25
C ILE A 1 -9.48 2.38 -5.96
N ASN A 2 -8.86 1.41 -5.32
CA ASN A 2 -8.02 1.65 -4.15
C ASN A 2 -6.56 1.76 -4.60
N VAL A 3 -6.05 2.98 -4.65
CA VAL A 3 -4.68 3.26 -5.10
C VAL A 3 -3.65 2.75 -4.09
N MET A 4 -3.99 2.75 -2.81
CA MET A 4 -3.11 2.26 -1.73
C MET A 4 -2.85 0.76 -1.86
N ASN A 5 -3.89 -0.02 -2.08
CA ASN A 5 -3.79 -1.49 -2.20
C ASN A 5 -3.61 -1.95 -3.64
N ARG A 6 -3.54 -1.02 -4.60
CA ARG A 6 -3.48 -1.32 -6.05
C ARG A 6 -4.60 -2.25 -6.50
N THR A 7 -5.79 -2.10 -5.93
CA THR A 7 -6.95 -2.94 -6.21
C THR A 7 -8.08 -2.16 -6.85
N ILE A 8 -8.85 -2.84 -7.69
CA ILE A 8 -10.05 -2.30 -8.31
C ILE A 8 -11.18 -3.26 -7.98
N ALA A 9 -12.18 -2.79 -7.23
CA ALA A 9 -13.40 -3.55 -7.01
C ALA A 9 -14.31 -3.42 -8.23
N VAL A 10 -14.67 -4.54 -8.83
CA VAL A 10 -15.59 -4.62 -9.96
C VAL A 10 -16.61 -5.72 -9.71
N PRO A 11 -17.84 -5.62 -10.23
CA PRO A 11 -18.79 -6.72 -10.22
C PRO A 11 -18.19 -7.97 -10.88
N ALA A 12 -18.49 -9.16 -10.36
CA ALA A 12 -17.94 -10.42 -10.88
C ALA A 12 -18.13 -10.58 -12.40
N ALA A 13 -19.27 -10.13 -12.93
CA ALA A 13 -19.56 -10.16 -14.37
C ALA A 13 -18.62 -9.24 -15.20
N ALA A 14 -18.04 -8.22 -14.60
CA ALA A 14 -17.14 -7.27 -15.27
C ALA A 14 -15.65 -7.58 -15.04
N ALA A 15 -15.32 -8.60 -14.25
CA ALA A 15 -13.94 -8.93 -13.87
C ALA A 15 -13.03 -9.20 -15.07
N ALA A 16 -13.49 -9.98 -16.04
CA ALA A 16 -12.73 -10.31 -17.24
C ALA A 16 -12.47 -9.06 -18.13
N ALA A 17 -13.48 -8.20 -18.29
CA ALA A 17 -13.35 -6.96 -19.05
C ALA A 17 -12.40 -5.96 -18.35
N ALA A 18 -12.49 -5.85 -17.03
CA ALA A 18 -11.58 -5.03 -16.23
C ALA A 18 -10.13 -5.55 -16.30
N GLN A 19 -9.94 -6.87 -16.23
CA GLN A 19 -8.64 -7.50 -16.37
C GLN A 19 -8.02 -7.25 -17.75
N ALA A 20 -8.80 -7.38 -18.81
CA ALA A 20 -8.37 -7.06 -20.18
C ALA A 20 -7.98 -5.59 -20.32
N ALA A 21 -8.78 -4.67 -19.76
CA ALA A 21 -8.48 -3.24 -19.79
C ALA A 21 -7.20 -2.89 -19.00
N ILE A 22 -6.97 -3.53 -17.85
CA ILE A 22 -5.76 -3.33 -17.04
C ILE A 22 -4.54 -3.89 -17.76
N SER A 23 -4.66 -5.07 -18.40
CA SER A 23 -3.57 -5.66 -19.22
C SER A 23 -3.27 -4.81 -20.44
N ALA A 24 -4.29 -4.29 -21.14
CA ALA A 24 -4.11 -3.33 -22.22
C ALA A 24 -3.46 -2.02 -21.77
N ALA A 25 -3.62 -1.68 -20.49
CA ALA A 25 -2.93 -0.57 -19.84
C ALA A 25 -1.47 -0.88 -19.46
N GLY A 26 -1.02 -2.14 -19.64
CA GLY A 26 0.34 -2.59 -19.37
C GLY A 26 0.62 -2.96 -17.93
N TYR A 27 -0.42 -3.19 -17.16
CA TYR A 27 -0.28 -3.68 -15.79
C TYR A 27 -0.69 -5.15 -15.72
N GLU A 28 0.06 -5.93 -14.98
CA GLU A 28 -0.36 -7.28 -14.63
C GLU A 28 -1.46 -7.21 -13.58
N SER A 29 -2.53 -7.95 -13.79
CA SER A 29 -3.65 -8.02 -12.86
C SER A 29 -4.10 -9.46 -12.65
N THR A 30 -4.42 -9.79 -11.41
CA THR A 30 -4.99 -11.08 -11.02
C THR A 30 -6.35 -10.83 -10.40
N VAL A 31 -7.31 -11.70 -10.72
CA VAL A 31 -8.63 -11.68 -10.07
C VAL A 31 -8.46 -12.34 -8.71
N MET A 32 -8.67 -11.59 -7.65
CA MET A 32 -8.58 -12.06 -6.28
C MET A 32 -9.95 -12.19 -5.65
N LYS A 33 -10.19 -13.24 -4.90
CA LYS A 33 -11.29 -13.30 -3.95
C LYS A 33 -10.98 -12.38 -2.78
N ALA A 34 -11.97 -11.77 -2.17
CA ALA A 34 -11.89 -10.62 -1.27
C ALA A 34 -10.86 -10.67 -0.11
N ARG A 35 -10.14 -11.75 0.10
CA ARG A 35 -9.15 -11.88 1.18
C ARG A 35 -7.84 -12.61 0.80
N GLU A 36 -7.64 -12.99 -0.45
CA GLU A 36 -6.32 -13.48 -0.94
C GLU A 36 -5.26 -12.37 -1.01
N GLN A 37 -5.59 -11.16 -0.52
CA GLN A 37 -4.69 -10.01 -0.53
C GLN A 37 -3.45 -10.18 0.38
N GLU A 38 -3.45 -11.15 1.28
CA GLU A 38 -2.39 -11.30 2.29
C GLU A 38 -1.05 -11.79 1.71
N THR A 39 -1.05 -12.51 0.60
CA THR A 39 0.16 -13.16 0.08
C THR A 39 0.90 -12.40 -1.03
N VAL A 40 0.33 -11.33 -1.59
CA VAL A 40 0.85 -10.71 -2.82
C VAL A 40 1.89 -9.62 -2.58
N PHE A 41 2.07 -9.15 -1.35
CA PHE A 41 3.09 -8.14 -1.02
C PHE A 41 4.38 -8.75 -0.45
N GLU A 42 4.79 -9.90 -0.97
CA GLU A 42 6.16 -10.36 -0.78
C GLU A 42 7.11 -9.38 -1.47
N ASP A 43 8.06 -8.88 -0.71
CA ASP A 43 9.09 -7.93 -1.16
C ASP A 43 10.06 -8.65 -2.11
N ARG A 44 9.60 -8.95 -3.32
CA ARG A 44 10.40 -9.60 -4.37
C ARG A 44 11.13 -8.59 -5.25
N THR A 45 11.52 -7.45 -4.66
CA THR A 45 12.37 -6.52 -5.40
C THR A 45 13.68 -7.24 -5.74
N PRO A 46 14.01 -7.50 -7.01
CA PRO A 46 15.17 -8.29 -7.37
C PRO A 46 16.45 -7.47 -7.23
N TRP A 47 16.84 -7.13 -6.01
CA TRP A 47 18.01 -6.30 -5.70
C TRP A 47 19.28 -6.77 -6.39
N LYS A 48 19.46 -8.10 -6.48
CA LYS A 48 20.62 -8.69 -7.19
C LYS A 48 20.69 -8.23 -8.64
N ARG A 49 19.54 -8.11 -9.31
CA ARG A 49 19.44 -7.66 -10.70
C ARG A 49 19.80 -6.18 -10.85
N TYR A 50 19.32 -5.32 -9.95
CA TYR A 50 19.63 -3.89 -9.94
C TYR A 50 21.10 -3.63 -9.63
N ILE A 51 21.67 -4.32 -8.63
CA ILE A 51 23.08 -4.21 -8.27
C ILE A 51 23.96 -4.66 -9.43
N LEU A 52 23.63 -5.79 -10.08
CA LEU A 52 24.39 -6.29 -11.24
C LEU A 52 24.31 -5.31 -12.41
N ALA A 53 23.13 -4.75 -12.71
CA ALA A 53 22.98 -3.76 -13.76
C ALA A 53 23.79 -2.49 -13.46
N LEU A 54 23.85 -2.05 -12.19
CA LEU A 54 24.66 -0.91 -11.77
C LEU A 54 26.16 -1.19 -11.95
N ILE A 55 26.63 -2.37 -11.56
CA ILE A 55 28.03 -2.76 -11.76
C ILE A 55 28.39 -2.77 -13.26
N ILE A 56 27.50 -3.29 -14.11
CA ILE A 56 27.71 -3.30 -15.56
C ILE A 56 27.73 -1.87 -16.13
N ALA A 57 26.81 -1.00 -15.71
CA ALA A 57 26.76 0.40 -16.17
C ALA A 57 28.00 1.18 -15.72
N LEU A 58 28.43 1.04 -14.46
CA LEU A 58 29.69 1.62 -13.96
C LEU A 58 30.91 1.07 -14.69
N GLY A 59 30.91 -0.24 -14.98
CA GLY A 59 31.97 -0.88 -15.75
C GLY A 59 32.05 -0.35 -17.19
N CYS A 60 30.89 -0.08 -17.80
CA CYS A 60 30.79 0.51 -19.13
C CYS A 60 31.39 1.93 -19.17
N GLU A 61 31.03 2.78 -18.22
CA GLU A 61 31.54 4.14 -18.04
C GLU A 61 33.06 4.13 -17.80
N PHE A 62 33.52 3.29 -16.85
CA PHE A 62 34.94 3.18 -16.54
C PHE A 62 35.75 2.68 -17.75
N PHE A 63 35.21 1.73 -18.51
CA PHE A 63 35.88 1.16 -19.68
C PHE A 63 36.07 2.22 -20.79
N GLU A 64 35.02 3.07 -21.04
CA GLU A 64 35.11 4.14 -22.01
C GLU A 64 36.12 5.21 -21.58
N VAL A 65 36.04 5.69 -20.32
CA VAL A 65 37.00 6.65 -19.77
C VAL A 65 38.44 6.10 -19.78
N ALA A 66 38.66 4.82 -19.51
CA ALA A 66 39.97 4.19 -19.55
C ALA A 66 40.53 4.08 -20.99
N ALA A 67 39.66 3.84 -21.96
CA ALA A 67 40.03 3.84 -23.37
C ALA A 67 40.38 5.24 -23.88
N ASP A 68 39.59 6.25 -23.54
CA ASP A 68 39.84 7.65 -23.93
C ASP A 68 41.13 8.21 -23.33
N ASN A 69 41.49 7.80 -22.11
CA ASN A 69 42.74 8.19 -21.47
C ASN A 69 43.96 7.34 -21.92
N GLY A 70 43.77 6.42 -22.85
CA GLY A 70 44.87 5.61 -23.42
C GLY A 70 45.38 4.50 -22.52
N TYR A 71 44.67 4.16 -21.42
CA TYR A 71 45.02 3.00 -20.58
C TYR A 71 44.72 1.66 -21.25
N ILE A 72 43.79 1.68 -22.24
CA ILE A 72 43.40 0.51 -23.00
C ILE A 72 43.75 0.72 -24.47
N THR A 73 44.67 -0.08 -25.00
CA THR A 73 45.14 0.01 -26.37
C THR A 73 44.36 -0.99 -27.27
N LEU A 74 43.06 -0.82 -27.35
CA LEU A 74 42.20 -1.57 -28.27
C LEU A 74 41.78 -0.68 -29.44
N ASP A 75 41.44 -1.30 -30.57
CA ASP A 75 40.87 -0.59 -31.70
C ASP A 75 39.57 0.17 -31.28
N GLU A 76 39.41 1.39 -31.73
CA GLU A 76 38.23 2.22 -31.42
C GLU A 76 36.91 1.51 -31.74
N PHE A 77 36.88 0.72 -32.80
CA PHE A 77 35.72 -0.10 -33.16
C PHE A 77 35.39 -1.18 -32.10
N LEU A 78 36.38 -1.83 -31.53
CA LEU A 78 36.20 -2.81 -30.46
C LEU A 78 35.75 -2.15 -29.16
N VAL A 79 36.32 -1.01 -28.81
CA VAL A 79 35.89 -0.23 -27.62
C VAL A 79 34.44 0.13 -27.75
N LYS A 80 34.02 0.74 -28.85
CA LYS A 80 32.62 1.09 -29.11
C LYS A 80 31.68 -0.10 -29.12
N GLY A 81 32.12 -1.23 -29.65
CA GLY A 81 31.34 -2.47 -29.66
C GLY A 81 31.13 -3.06 -28.28
N ILE A 82 32.12 -3.00 -27.40
CA ILE A 82 32.04 -3.49 -26.03
C ILE A 82 31.17 -2.58 -25.19
N THR A 83 31.36 -1.26 -25.28
CA THR A 83 30.55 -0.28 -24.54
C THR A 83 29.07 -0.37 -24.93
N LEU A 84 28.75 -0.47 -26.21
CA LEU A 84 27.39 -0.69 -26.70
C LEU A 84 26.80 -1.98 -26.15
N ALA A 85 27.54 -3.09 -26.19
CA ALA A 85 27.06 -4.38 -25.70
C ALA A 85 26.78 -4.36 -24.20
N LEU A 86 27.63 -3.72 -23.38
CA LEU A 86 27.44 -3.57 -21.95
C LEU A 86 26.25 -2.65 -21.63
N ALA A 87 26.14 -1.53 -22.33
CA ALA A 87 25.03 -0.59 -22.15
C ALA A 87 23.69 -1.25 -22.50
N VAL A 88 23.60 -1.93 -23.65
CA VAL A 88 22.38 -2.65 -24.06
C VAL A 88 22.03 -3.75 -23.06
N LEU A 89 23.03 -4.48 -22.54
CA LEU A 89 22.81 -5.50 -21.51
C LEU A 89 22.23 -4.88 -20.22
N ALA A 90 22.81 -3.78 -19.73
CA ALA A 90 22.32 -3.08 -18.54
C ALA A 90 20.89 -2.55 -18.75
N ILE A 91 20.63 -1.90 -19.89
CA ILE A 91 19.31 -1.39 -20.28
C ILE A 91 18.28 -2.52 -20.35
N PHE A 92 18.62 -3.65 -20.98
CA PHE A 92 17.72 -4.78 -21.12
C PHE A 92 17.40 -5.45 -19.77
N MET A 93 18.37 -5.49 -18.87
CA MET A 93 18.19 -6.09 -17.55
C MET A 93 17.13 -5.37 -16.71
N VAL A 94 17.07 -4.05 -16.75
CA VAL A 94 16.22 -3.28 -15.82
C VAL A 94 15.17 -2.40 -16.53
N GLY A 95 15.43 -1.94 -17.75
CA GLY A 95 14.65 -0.91 -18.42
C GLY A 95 13.37 -1.36 -19.12
N LEU A 96 13.14 -2.66 -19.31
CA LEU A 96 11.97 -3.15 -20.07
C LEU A 96 10.63 -2.64 -19.54
N THR A 97 10.50 -2.53 -18.21
CA THR A 97 9.30 -2.04 -17.53
C THR A 97 9.06 -0.56 -17.84
N THR A 98 10.09 0.26 -17.76
CA THR A 98 10.03 1.72 -18.02
C THR A 98 9.75 1.99 -19.49
N PHE A 99 10.39 1.29 -20.42
CA PHE A 99 10.09 1.41 -21.85
C PHE A 99 8.64 1.02 -22.17
N LYS A 100 8.16 -0.11 -21.65
CA LYS A 100 6.77 -0.55 -21.84
C LYS A 100 5.78 0.50 -21.33
N LYS A 101 5.98 1.00 -20.10
CA LYS A 101 5.15 2.06 -19.49
C LYS A 101 5.24 3.38 -20.30
N GLY A 102 6.44 3.76 -20.75
CA GLY A 102 6.68 4.95 -21.54
C GLY A 102 5.93 4.92 -22.88
N ILE A 103 6.09 3.85 -23.66
CA ILE A 103 5.41 3.67 -24.96
C ILE A 103 3.89 3.70 -24.77
N GLN A 104 3.36 2.99 -23.78
CA GLN A 104 1.92 2.98 -23.50
C GLN A 104 1.39 4.35 -23.11
N SER A 105 2.17 5.15 -22.40
CA SER A 105 1.80 6.50 -22.02
C SER A 105 1.71 7.41 -23.25
N VAL A 106 2.68 7.32 -24.16
CA VAL A 106 2.66 8.03 -25.45
C VAL A 106 1.44 7.64 -26.27
N MET A 107 1.15 6.34 -26.40
CA MET A 107 -0.03 5.85 -27.13
C MET A 107 -1.36 6.38 -26.55
N LYS A 108 -1.41 6.68 -25.27
CA LYS A 108 -2.58 7.27 -24.58
C LYS A 108 -2.61 8.79 -24.60
N GLY A 109 -1.62 9.44 -25.25
CA GLY A 109 -1.49 10.89 -25.27
C GLY A 109 -1.17 11.53 -23.91
N THR A 110 -0.67 10.74 -22.95
CA THR A 110 -0.25 11.23 -21.64
C THR A 110 1.27 11.19 -21.53
N LEU A 111 1.89 12.34 -21.27
CA LEU A 111 3.32 12.43 -21.06
C LEU A 111 3.59 12.34 -19.54
N ASN A 112 4.34 11.34 -19.13
CA ASN A 112 4.75 11.14 -17.74
C ASN A 112 6.28 10.94 -17.64
N MET A 113 6.80 10.79 -16.42
CA MET A 113 8.23 10.63 -16.18
C MET A 113 8.83 9.41 -16.91
N ASN A 114 8.08 8.29 -17.04
CA ASN A 114 8.54 7.12 -17.78
C ASN A 114 8.68 7.41 -19.28
N THR A 115 7.82 8.28 -19.82
CA THR A 115 7.91 8.75 -21.22
C THR A 115 9.18 9.57 -21.44
N LEU A 116 9.45 10.55 -20.54
CA LEU A 116 10.67 11.37 -20.62
C LEU A 116 11.92 10.49 -20.58
N MET A 117 11.97 9.55 -19.66
CA MET A 117 13.09 8.60 -19.53
C MET A 117 13.24 7.70 -20.76
N ALA A 118 12.14 7.15 -21.26
CA ALA A 118 12.19 6.29 -22.46
C ALA A 118 12.70 7.06 -23.68
N VAL A 119 12.26 8.32 -23.88
CA VAL A 119 12.73 9.18 -24.98
C VAL A 119 14.19 9.55 -24.80
N ALA A 120 14.59 9.97 -23.58
CA ALA A 120 15.97 10.36 -23.28
C ALA A 120 16.96 9.20 -23.48
N VAL A 121 16.64 8.01 -22.95
CA VAL A 121 17.49 6.82 -23.11
C VAL A 121 17.54 6.35 -24.57
N THR A 122 16.40 6.30 -25.26
CA THR A 122 16.38 5.92 -26.67
C THR A 122 17.20 6.90 -27.52
N GLY A 123 17.01 8.21 -27.28
CA GLY A 123 17.77 9.25 -27.95
C GLY A 123 19.28 9.15 -27.65
N GLY A 124 19.66 8.95 -26.37
CA GLY A 124 21.05 8.75 -25.96
C GLY A 124 21.72 7.57 -26.67
N VAL A 125 21.00 6.43 -26.75
CA VAL A 125 21.51 5.25 -27.48
C VAL A 125 21.69 5.57 -28.97
N LEU A 126 20.76 6.30 -29.61
CA LEU A 126 20.83 6.63 -31.04
C LEU A 126 21.97 7.61 -31.37
N ILE A 127 22.31 8.53 -30.49
CA ILE A 127 23.42 9.50 -30.70
C ILE A 127 24.78 8.96 -30.28
N GLY A 128 24.84 7.72 -29.72
CA GLY A 128 26.10 7.08 -29.30
C GLY A 128 26.52 7.35 -27.84
N ALA A 129 25.69 8.02 -27.03
CA ALA A 129 25.94 8.23 -25.59
C ALA A 129 25.44 7.02 -24.79
N TRP A 130 26.10 5.87 -25.01
CA TRP A 130 25.63 4.58 -24.50
C TRP A 130 25.83 4.40 -23.00
N PRO A 131 27.01 4.71 -22.40
CA PRO A 131 27.24 4.57 -20.97
C PRO A 131 26.31 5.47 -20.15
N GLU A 132 26.18 6.74 -20.54
CA GLU A 132 25.33 7.71 -19.88
C GLU A 132 23.84 7.28 -19.93
N ALA A 133 23.37 6.80 -21.09
CA ALA A 133 22.01 6.32 -21.24
C ALA A 133 21.73 5.12 -20.33
N ALA A 134 22.67 4.17 -20.25
CA ALA A 134 22.57 3.02 -19.37
C ALA A 134 22.61 3.42 -17.89
N MET A 135 23.54 4.29 -17.50
CA MET A 135 23.68 4.79 -16.12
C MET A 135 22.42 5.51 -15.64
N VAL A 136 21.91 6.45 -16.43
CA VAL A 136 20.70 7.21 -16.11
C VAL A 136 19.51 6.28 -15.91
N LEU A 137 19.31 5.30 -16.80
CA LEU A 137 18.21 4.35 -16.69
C LEU A 137 18.33 3.46 -15.44
N VAL A 138 19.52 2.93 -15.17
CA VAL A 138 19.75 2.06 -14.01
C VAL A 138 19.53 2.82 -12.71
N LEU A 139 20.03 4.05 -12.60
CA LEU A 139 19.81 4.89 -11.42
C LEU A 139 18.32 5.26 -11.23
N PHE A 140 17.61 5.52 -12.32
CA PHE A 140 16.18 5.76 -12.28
C PHE A 140 15.40 4.56 -11.76
N GLU A 141 15.68 3.36 -12.27
CA GLU A 141 15.03 2.12 -11.83
C GLU A 141 15.33 1.78 -10.37
N ILE A 142 16.55 2.02 -9.91
CA ILE A 142 16.93 1.86 -8.50
C ILE A 142 16.14 2.84 -7.63
N SER A 143 16.02 4.09 -8.05
CA SER A 143 15.23 5.10 -7.34
C SER A 143 13.76 4.71 -7.23
N GLU A 144 13.14 4.24 -8.34
CA GLU A 144 11.75 3.74 -8.34
C GLU A 144 11.60 2.51 -7.42
N ALA A 145 12.59 1.61 -7.40
CA ALA A 145 12.59 0.43 -6.52
C ALA A 145 12.66 0.81 -5.02
N ILE A 146 13.51 1.78 -4.65
CA ILE A 146 13.62 2.29 -3.29
C ILE A 146 12.30 2.95 -2.85
N GLU A 147 11.68 3.71 -3.74
CA GLU A 147 10.36 4.33 -3.49
C GLU A 147 9.30 3.26 -3.18
N GLN A 148 9.18 2.26 -4.05
CA GLN A 148 8.22 1.16 -3.88
C GLN A 148 8.45 0.41 -2.56
N LEU A 149 9.70 0.16 -2.19
CA LEU A 149 10.06 -0.48 -0.93
C LEU A 149 9.62 0.35 0.28
N SER A 150 9.89 1.66 0.25
CA SER A 150 9.51 2.59 1.33
C SER A 150 8.00 2.61 1.54
N MET A 151 7.23 2.67 0.44
CA MET A 151 5.77 2.62 0.46
C MET A 151 5.23 1.29 1.01
N THR A 152 5.84 0.18 0.62
CA THR A 152 5.42 -1.17 1.07
C THR A 152 5.67 -1.37 2.56
N ARG A 153 6.84 -0.97 3.06
CA ARG A 153 7.19 -1.07 4.49
C ARG A 153 6.24 -0.26 5.38
N ALA A 154 5.93 0.97 4.97
CA ALA A 154 5.04 1.81 5.72
C ALA A 154 3.59 1.27 5.75
N ARG A 155 3.12 0.64 4.69
CA ARG A 155 1.80 -0.03 4.63
C ARG A 155 1.72 -1.26 5.54
N ARG A 156 2.77 -2.09 5.61
CA ARG A 156 2.81 -3.26 6.50
C ARG A 156 2.61 -2.86 7.96
N SER A 157 3.28 -1.81 8.43
CA SER A 157 3.16 -1.33 9.82
C SER A 157 1.73 -0.93 10.20
N ILE A 158 0.92 -0.47 9.27
CA ILE A 158 -0.50 -0.13 9.52
C ILE A 158 -1.36 -1.40 9.58
N ARG A 159 -1.10 -2.37 8.70
CA ARG A 159 -1.90 -3.60 8.61
C ARG A 159 -1.72 -4.51 9.84
N ASP A 160 -0.48 -4.66 10.34
CA ASP A 160 -0.18 -5.53 11.48
C ASP A 160 -0.94 -5.12 12.75
N LEU A 161 -1.31 -3.84 12.88
CA LEU A 161 -2.09 -3.31 13.99
C LEU A 161 -3.61 -3.51 13.83
N MET A 162 -4.08 -3.85 12.64
CA MET A 162 -5.51 -4.02 12.34
C MET A 162 -5.95 -5.49 12.36
N SER A 163 -5.04 -6.46 12.55
CA SER A 163 -5.36 -7.89 12.63
C SER A 163 -5.95 -8.25 14.01
N VAL A 164 -7.25 -8.08 14.15
CA VAL A 164 -7.97 -8.27 15.42
C VAL A 164 -8.69 -9.62 15.48
N ALA A 165 -9.07 -10.24 14.35
CA ALA A 165 -9.79 -11.50 14.33
C ALA A 165 -8.83 -12.71 14.24
N PRO A 166 -9.16 -13.86 14.89
CA PRO A 166 -8.35 -15.07 14.78
C PRO A 166 -8.35 -15.61 13.34
N GLU A 167 -7.24 -16.23 12.94
CA GLU A 167 -7.12 -16.87 11.62
C GLU A 167 -7.80 -18.23 11.52
N LYS A 168 -8.09 -18.85 12.66
CA LYS A 168 -8.63 -20.21 12.76
C LYS A 168 -9.86 -20.26 13.64
N ALA A 169 -10.74 -21.22 13.36
CA ALA A 169 -11.97 -21.50 14.09
C ALA A 169 -12.12 -23.00 14.34
N LEU A 170 -12.70 -23.39 15.48
CA LEU A 170 -13.08 -24.77 15.80
C LEU A 170 -14.48 -25.02 15.24
N VAL A 171 -14.57 -25.74 14.13
CA VAL A 171 -15.80 -26.01 13.38
C VAL A 171 -16.32 -27.42 13.67
N ALA A 172 -17.61 -27.55 13.95
CA ALA A 172 -18.26 -28.83 14.11
C ALA A 172 -18.35 -29.58 12.77
N GLN A 173 -17.88 -30.84 12.76
CA GLN A 173 -17.95 -31.74 11.60
C GLN A 173 -18.90 -32.94 11.89
N GLY A 174 -20.10 -32.71 12.41
CA GLY A 174 -21.02 -33.78 12.78
C GLY A 174 -20.49 -34.70 13.90
N SER A 175 -21.37 -35.50 14.50
CA SER A 175 -21.02 -36.45 15.57
C SER A 175 -20.13 -35.94 16.72
N GLY A 176 -20.22 -34.65 17.07
CA GLY A 176 -19.52 -34.07 18.23
C GLY A 176 -18.01 -33.85 18.07
N LYS A 177 -17.44 -34.01 16.88
CA LYS A 177 -16.03 -33.70 16.58
C LYS A 177 -15.88 -32.27 16.10
N TYR A 178 -14.88 -31.57 16.64
CA TYR A 178 -14.49 -30.23 16.22
C TYR A 178 -13.13 -30.30 15.54
N VAL A 179 -13.01 -29.61 14.43
CA VAL A 179 -11.77 -29.53 13.65
C VAL A 179 -11.37 -28.07 13.49
N GLU A 180 -10.11 -27.78 13.69
CA GLU A 180 -9.54 -26.45 13.46
C GLU A 180 -9.47 -26.19 11.95
N MET A 181 -10.16 -25.14 11.50
CA MET A 181 -10.20 -24.74 10.10
C MET A 181 -9.84 -23.27 9.98
N LYS A 182 -9.30 -22.87 8.82
CA LYS A 182 -9.11 -21.44 8.51
C LYS A 182 -10.47 -20.75 8.44
N VAL A 183 -10.58 -19.59 9.09
CA VAL A 183 -11.81 -18.78 9.16
C VAL A 183 -12.37 -18.47 7.77
N GLU A 184 -11.50 -18.30 6.79
CA GLU A 184 -11.87 -18.02 5.39
C GLU A 184 -12.60 -19.18 4.70
N SER A 185 -12.38 -20.41 5.14
CA SER A 185 -13.03 -21.61 4.60
C SER A 185 -14.36 -21.93 5.28
N VAL A 186 -14.73 -21.17 6.33
CA VAL A 186 -15.95 -21.39 7.09
C VAL A 186 -17.09 -20.58 6.49
N GLY A 187 -18.13 -21.25 5.98
CA GLY A 187 -19.30 -20.60 5.39
C GLY A 187 -20.43 -20.34 6.39
N PRO A 188 -21.42 -19.51 6.00
CA PRO A 188 -22.64 -19.32 6.77
C PRO A 188 -23.36 -20.66 7.02
N GLY A 189 -23.93 -20.82 8.21
CA GLY A 189 -24.59 -22.06 8.66
C GLY A 189 -23.68 -23.03 9.37
N ALA A 190 -22.35 -22.87 9.33
CA ALA A 190 -21.42 -23.68 10.09
C ALA A 190 -21.55 -23.40 11.59
N GLN A 191 -21.36 -24.43 12.43
CA GLN A 191 -21.32 -24.31 13.88
C GLN A 191 -19.87 -24.22 14.35
N VAL A 192 -19.58 -23.20 15.17
CA VAL A 192 -18.24 -22.90 15.70
C VAL A 192 -18.30 -22.89 17.22
N ARG A 193 -17.34 -23.56 17.86
CA ARG A 193 -17.16 -23.55 19.31
C ARG A 193 -16.13 -22.51 19.72
N ILE A 194 -16.43 -21.74 20.75
CA ILE A 194 -15.60 -20.65 21.26
C ILE A 194 -15.43 -20.84 22.76
N ALA A 195 -14.20 -21.06 23.21
CA ALA A 195 -13.87 -21.25 24.61
C ALA A 195 -13.71 -19.91 25.35
N PRO A 196 -13.78 -19.91 26.69
CA PRO A 196 -13.42 -18.74 27.49
C PRO A 196 -11.99 -18.27 27.21
N GLY A 197 -11.79 -16.96 27.05
CA GLY A 197 -10.53 -16.36 26.65
C GLY A 197 -10.31 -16.24 25.14
N ASP A 198 -11.07 -16.98 24.35
CA ASP A 198 -10.95 -16.96 22.90
C ASP A 198 -11.68 -15.75 22.29
N ARG A 199 -11.16 -15.28 21.17
CA ARG A 199 -11.86 -14.30 20.33
C ARG A 199 -12.86 -14.98 19.41
N VAL A 200 -14.02 -14.38 19.26
CA VAL A 200 -15.05 -14.81 18.31
C VAL A 200 -14.49 -14.72 16.88
N PRO A 201 -14.41 -15.83 16.12
CA PRO A 201 -13.75 -15.82 14.80
C PRO A 201 -14.64 -15.26 13.67
N LEU A 202 -15.95 -15.38 13.80
CA LEU A 202 -16.94 -15.03 12.77
C LEU A 202 -18.21 -14.47 13.39
N ASP A 203 -18.91 -13.63 12.64
CA ASP A 203 -20.21 -13.13 13.05
C ASP A 203 -21.22 -14.28 13.07
N GLY A 204 -22.03 -14.34 14.12
CA GLY A 204 -22.97 -15.44 14.28
C GLY A 204 -24.05 -15.21 15.33
N LYS A 205 -24.83 -16.27 15.60
CA LYS A 205 -25.80 -16.32 16.68
C LYS A 205 -25.48 -17.49 17.60
N ILE A 206 -25.53 -17.25 18.89
CA ILE A 206 -25.36 -18.30 19.90
C ILE A 206 -26.50 -19.31 19.78
N VAL A 207 -26.17 -20.59 19.68
CA VAL A 207 -27.11 -21.70 19.67
C VAL A 207 -27.17 -22.32 21.03
N GLU A 208 -26.03 -22.52 21.69
CA GLU A 208 -25.89 -23.15 22.99
C GLU A 208 -24.87 -22.43 23.85
N GLY A 209 -25.17 -22.40 25.15
CA GLY A 209 -24.32 -21.73 26.17
C GLY A 209 -24.76 -20.30 26.45
N THR A 210 -24.36 -19.82 27.64
CA THR A 210 -24.54 -18.43 28.09
C THR A 210 -23.19 -17.93 28.55
N THR A 211 -22.78 -16.75 28.10
CA THR A 211 -21.49 -16.18 28.41
C THR A 211 -21.53 -14.68 28.50
N THR A 212 -20.48 -14.09 29.04
CA THR A 212 -20.22 -12.67 29.01
C THR A 212 -19.20 -12.36 27.93
N LEU A 213 -19.51 -11.42 27.03
CA LEU A 213 -18.64 -11.02 25.91
C LEU A 213 -18.12 -9.61 26.13
N ASP A 214 -16.80 -9.43 26.03
CA ASP A 214 -16.22 -8.12 25.84
C ASP A 214 -16.38 -7.70 24.37
N GLN A 215 -17.24 -6.70 24.17
CA GLN A 215 -17.58 -6.15 22.85
C GLN A 215 -17.00 -4.75 22.66
N SER A 216 -16.12 -4.28 23.53
CA SER A 216 -15.56 -2.91 23.53
C SER A 216 -14.98 -2.50 22.19
N MET A 217 -14.35 -3.42 21.47
CA MET A 217 -13.78 -3.17 20.13
C MET A 217 -14.83 -2.88 19.05
N VAL A 218 -16.08 -3.31 19.26
CA VAL A 218 -17.16 -3.17 18.26
C VAL A 218 -18.14 -2.08 18.67
N THR A 219 -18.53 -2.07 19.94
CA THR A 219 -19.55 -1.15 20.47
C THR A 219 -18.97 0.10 21.11
N GLY A 220 -17.69 0.07 21.49
CA GLY A 220 -17.02 1.11 22.27
C GLY A 220 -17.44 1.12 23.76
N GLU A 221 -18.27 0.18 24.21
CA GLU A 221 -18.67 0.07 25.60
C GLU A 221 -17.78 -0.91 26.36
N SER A 222 -17.25 -0.48 27.50
CA SER A 222 -16.30 -1.26 28.30
C SER A 222 -16.97 -2.29 29.20
N MET A 223 -18.29 -2.18 29.44
CA MET A 223 -19.01 -3.18 30.21
C MET A 223 -19.22 -4.43 29.39
N PRO A 224 -18.72 -5.59 29.83
CA PRO A 224 -19.00 -6.84 29.15
C PRO A 224 -20.51 -7.14 29.15
N ALA A 225 -21.01 -7.63 28.02
CA ALA A 225 -22.44 -7.91 27.83
C ALA A 225 -22.73 -9.40 28.03
N GLU A 226 -23.73 -9.71 28.86
CA GLU A 226 -24.23 -11.08 28.98
C GLU A 226 -25.01 -11.49 27.73
N LYS A 227 -24.67 -12.66 27.15
CA LYS A 227 -25.23 -13.20 25.91
C LYS A 227 -25.60 -14.66 26.09
N GLY A 228 -26.82 -14.99 25.66
CA GLY A 228 -27.36 -16.36 25.69
C GLY A 228 -27.86 -16.81 24.31
N PRO A 229 -28.51 -17.96 24.24
CA PRO A 229 -29.04 -18.52 22.99
C PRO A 229 -29.91 -17.51 22.22
N GLY A 230 -29.68 -17.42 20.89
CA GLY A 230 -30.35 -16.46 20.00
C GLY A 230 -29.66 -15.09 19.92
N ALA A 231 -28.76 -14.75 20.83
CA ALA A 231 -28.03 -13.47 20.79
C ALA A 231 -27.02 -13.42 19.66
N THR A 232 -26.86 -12.25 19.06
CA THR A 232 -25.83 -12.00 18.03
C THR A 232 -24.47 -11.75 18.67
N VAL A 233 -23.44 -12.33 18.08
CA VAL A 233 -22.03 -12.15 18.42
C VAL A 233 -21.25 -11.69 17.19
N TRP A 234 -20.22 -10.86 17.42
CA TRP A 234 -19.45 -10.22 16.37
C TRP A 234 -18.01 -10.74 16.38
N ALA A 235 -17.44 -10.93 15.19
CA ALA A 235 -16.04 -11.30 15.03
C ALA A 235 -15.11 -10.30 15.72
N GLY A 236 -14.09 -10.81 16.44
CA GLY A 236 -13.12 -9.98 17.19
C GLY A 236 -13.48 -9.72 18.64
N THR A 237 -14.75 -9.91 19.07
CA THR A 237 -15.14 -9.81 20.49
C THR A 237 -14.52 -10.95 21.30
N VAL A 238 -14.30 -10.77 22.59
CA VAL A 238 -13.66 -11.76 23.46
C VAL A 238 -14.70 -12.47 24.32
N ASN A 239 -14.67 -13.79 24.32
CA ASN A 239 -15.51 -14.62 25.18
C ASN A 239 -14.86 -14.72 26.57
N LEU A 240 -15.57 -14.35 27.65
CA LEU A 240 -14.97 -14.23 28.97
C LEU A 240 -15.25 -15.43 29.90
N THR A 241 -16.49 -15.94 29.94
CA THR A 241 -16.91 -16.79 31.07
C THR A 241 -17.11 -18.26 30.73
N SER A 242 -17.85 -18.59 29.66
CA SER A 242 -18.24 -19.97 29.35
C SER A 242 -18.05 -20.32 27.89
N THR A 243 -17.90 -21.59 27.58
CA THR A 243 -17.88 -22.06 26.20
C THR A 243 -19.25 -21.88 25.56
N ILE A 244 -19.26 -21.33 24.37
CA ILE A 244 -20.47 -21.13 23.55
C ILE A 244 -20.36 -21.82 22.20
N GLU A 245 -21.50 -22.22 21.65
CA GLU A 245 -21.63 -22.64 20.26
C GLU A 245 -22.38 -21.61 19.46
N VAL A 246 -21.80 -21.25 18.32
CA VAL A 246 -22.28 -20.16 17.47
C VAL A 246 -22.52 -20.66 16.07
N THR A 247 -23.71 -20.43 15.52
CA THR A 247 -23.97 -20.62 14.09
C THR A 247 -23.52 -19.37 13.34
N VAL A 248 -22.62 -19.56 12.39
CA VAL A 248 -22.07 -18.49 11.54
C VAL A 248 -23.17 -17.89 10.67
N THR A 249 -23.33 -16.60 10.67
CA THR A 249 -24.32 -15.88 9.86
C THR A 249 -23.73 -15.19 8.63
N ALA A 250 -22.44 -14.84 8.67
CA ALA A 250 -21.76 -14.16 7.58
C ALA A 250 -20.39 -14.77 7.32
N ALA A 251 -19.98 -14.81 6.05
CA ALA A 251 -18.61 -15.18 5.69
C ALA A 251 -17.59 -14.20 6.30
N ALA A 252 -16.35 -14.64 6.50
CA ALA A 252 -15.29 -13.82 7.10
C ALA A 252 -15.10 -12.46 6.41
N SER A 253 -15.19 -12.41 5.09
CA SER A 253 -15.09 -11.19 4.29
C SER A 253 -16.27 -10.22 4.45
N GLN A 254 -17.39 -10.70 4.97
CA GLN A 254 -18.62 -9.92 5.18
C GLN A 254 -18.88 -9.62 6.65
N SER A 255 -17.99 -10.04 7.55
CA SER A 255 -18.10 -9.74 8.99
C SER A 255 -18.11 -8.23 9.25
N LEU A 256 -18.73 -7.81 10.33
CA LEU A 256 -18.73 -6.40 10.74
C LEU A 256 -17.32 -5.83 10.85
N THR A 257 -16.41 -6.60 11.46
CA THR A 257 -15.00 -6.21 11.61
C THR A 257 -14.31 -6.06 10.25
N ALA A 258 -14.53 -6.99 9.30
CA ALA A 258 -13.99 -6.88 7.94
C ALA A 258 -14.52 -5.64 7.22
N ARG A 259 -15.78 -5.30 7.36
CA ARG A 259 -16.39 -4.07 6.79
C ARG A 259 -15.83 -2.80 7.42
N ILE A 260 -15.56 -2.79 8.72
CA ILE A 260 -14.91 -1.67 9.40
C ILE A 260 -13.49 -1.49 8.85
N ILE A 261 -12.71 -2.57 8.73
CA ILE A 261 -11.37 -2.56 8.16
C ILE A 261 -11.40 -2.01 6.73
N GLU A 262 -12.29 -2.53 5.88
CA GLU A 262 -12.46 -2.07 4.51
C GLU A 262 -12.84 -0.57 4.44
N ALA A 263 -13.74 -0.11 5.30
CA ALA A 263 -14.11 1.30 5.38
C ALA A 263 -12.92 2.19 5.77
N VAL A 264 -12.08 1.74 6.71
CA VAL A 264 -10.86 2.45 7.13
C VAL A 264 -9.82 2.44 6.01
N GLU A 265 -9.58 1.31 5.34
CA GLU A 265 -8.67 1.21 4.20
C GLU A 265 -9.12 2.10 3.03
N ASN A 266 -10.42 2.10 2.71
CA ASN A 266 -10.97 2.97 1.68
C ASN A 266 -10.84 4.46 2.04
N ALA A 267 -11.05 4.83 3.30
CA ALA A 267 -10.82 6.19 3.77
C ALA A 267 -9.35 6.59 3.68
N GLN A 268 -8.42 5.68 4.00
CA GLN A 268 -6.97 5.92 3.88
C GLN A 268 -6.51 6.05 2.43
N SER A 269 -7.23 5.46 1.47
CA SER A 269 -6.88 5.50 0.04
C SER A 269 -7.16 6.84 -0.63
N SER A 270 -7.86 7.77 0.03
CA SER A 270 -8.16 9.09 -0.52
C SER A 270 -6.88 9.92 -0.67
N LYS A 271 -6.61 10.39 -1.91
CA LYS A 271 -5.45 11.26 -2.19
C LYS A 271 -5.57 12.56 -1.41
N SER A 272 -4.49 12.95 -0.75
CA SER A 272 -4.40 14.23 -0.07
C SER A 272 -4.47 15.43 -1.04
N PRO A 273 -4.85 16.64 -0.58
CA PRO A 273 -4.85 17.83 -1.42
C PRO A 273 -3.49 18.12 -2.06
N VAL A 274 -2.39 17.93 -1.32
CA VAL A 274 -1.03 18.13 -1.84
C VAL A 274 -0.69 17.10 -2.92
N GLN A 275 -1.07 15.85 -2.74
CA GLN A 275 -0.86 14.81 -3.75
C GLN A 275 -1.63 15.13 -5.04
N ARG A 276 -2.89 15.58 -4.93
CA ARG A 276 -3.67 16.04 -6.10
C ARG A 276 -3.06 17.24 -6.79
N PHE A 277 -2.47 18.17 -6.02
CA PHE A 277 -1.75 19.31 -6.57
C PHE A 277 -0.52 18.86 -7.35
N VAL A 278 0.30 17.96 -6.78
CA VAL A 278 1.50 17.41 -7.44
C VAL A 278 1.15 16.68 -8.73
N ASP A 279 0.07 15.85 -8.72
CA ASP A 279 -0.40 15.17 -9.92
C ASP A 279 -0.81 16.17 -11.02
N LYS A 280 -1.55 17.23 -10.68
CA LYS A 280 -1.93 18.29 -11.62
C LYS A 280 -0.72 19.07 -12.13
N PHE A 281 0.20 19.41 -11.24
CA PHE A 281 1.45 20.09 -11.61
C PHE A 281 2.24 19.23 -12.61
N ALA A 282 2.47 17.97 -12.33
CA ALA A 282 3.19 17.06 -13.20
C ALA A 282 2.52 16.91 -14.59
N ALA A 283 1.19 16.87 -14.63
CA ALA A 283 0.43 16.77 -15.87
C ALA A 283 0.59 17.99 -16.80
N VAL A 284 0.90 19.16 -16.27
CA VAL A 284 1.16 20.39 -17.04
C VAL A 284 2.65 20.59 -17.29
N TYR A 285 3.46 20.39 -16.26
CA TYR A 285 4.91 20.62 -16.31
C TYR A 285 5.61 19.68 -17.31
N THR A 286 5.28 18.39 -17.30
CA THR A 286 5.95 17.40 -18.17
C THR A 286 5.80 17.71 -19.67
N PRO A 287 4.61 18.02 -20.21
CA PRO A 287 4.47 18.47 -21.60
C PRO A 287 5.25 19.76 -21.92
N ILE A 288 5.28 20.72 -20.99
CA ILE A 288 6.03 21.96 -21.18
C ILE A 288 7.53 21.67 -21.33
N VAL A 289 8.10 20.86 -20.42
CA VAL A 289 9.50 20.44 -20.51
C VAL A 289 9.79 19.74 -21.84
N PHE A 290 8.89 18.89 -22.30
CA PHE A 290 9.05 18.20 -23.56
C PHE A 290 9.09 19.16 -24.75
N VAL A 291 8.19 20.16 -24.79
CA VAL A 291 8.20 21.20 -25.82
C VAL A 291 9.46 22.05 -25.76
N VAL A 292 9.92 22.45 -24.57
CA VAL A 292 11.17 23.20 -24.39
C VAL A 292 12.36 22.39 -24.89
N ALA A 293 12.45 21.10 -24.53
CA ALA A 293 13.52 20.24 -25.03
C ALA A 293 13.50 20.10 -26.57
N LEU A 294 12.31 19.99 -27.16
CA LEU A 294 12.15 19.97 -28.61
C LEU A 294 12.62 21.30 -29.24
N CYS A 295 12.29 22.43 -28.63
CA CYS A 295 12.78 23.75 -29.07
C CYS A 295 14.32 23.82 -28.99
N VAL A 296 14.92 23.31 -27.91
CA VAL A 296 16.39 23.26 -27.75
C VAL A 296 17.05 22.33 -28.78
N ALA A 297 16.39 21.24 -29.14
CA ALA A 297 16.89 20.32 -30.17
C ALA A 297 16.86 20.90 -31.59
N ILE A 298 15.93 21.84 -31.87
CA ILE A 298 15.68 22.31 -33.26
C ILE A 298 16.17 23.74 -33.47
N VAL A 299 15.84 24.68 -32.57
CA VAL A 299 16.07 26.11 -32.83
C VAL A 299 17.56 26.49 -32.84
N PRO A 300 18.37 26.15 -31.84
CA PRO A 300 19.78 26.54 -31.85
C PRO A 300 20.60 25.95 -33.00
N PRO A 301 20.40 24.64 -33.39
CA PRO A 301 21.14 24.08 -34.53
C PRO A 301 20.91 24.80 -35.84
N LEU A 302 19.72 25.38 -36.04
CA LEU A 302 19.40 26.16 -37.26
C LEU A 302 20.30 27.38 -37.45
N PHE A 303 20.80 27.96 -36.35
CA PHE A 303 21.63 29.15 -36.36
C PHE A 303 23.12 28.87 -36.09
N LEU A 304 23.42 27.85 -35.28
CA LEU A 304 24.74 27.55 -34.76
C LEU A 304 25.36 26.29 -35.36
N GLY A 305 24.58 25.50 -36.10
CA GLY A 305 25.00 24.15 -36.52
C GLY A 305 25.01 23.17 -35.34
N ASP A 306 25.81 22.11 -35.42
CA ASP A 306 26.03 21.08 -34.39
C ASP A 306 24.72 20.41 -33.90
N TRP A 307 24.02 19.77 -34.82
CA TRP A 307 22.76 19.10 -34.53
C TRP A 307 22.88 18.03 -33.45
N LEU A 308 23.95 17.24 -33.43
CA LEU A 308 24.16 16.18 -32.45
C LEU A 308 24.40 16.72 -31.05
N GLY A 309 25.22 17.77 -30.91
CA GLY A 309 25.47 18.39 -29.62
C GLY A 309 24.23 19.05 -29.03
N TRP A 310 23.41 19.71 -29.86
CA TRP A 310 22.15 20.29 -29.35
C TRP A 310 21.09 19.24 -29.06
N LEU A 311 21.03 18.15 -29.82
CA LEU A 311 20.17 17.00 -29.50
C LEU A 311 20.58 16.37 -28.17
N TYR A 312 21.89 16.16 -27.93
CA TYR A 312 22.39 15.67 -26.64
C TYR A 312 21.97 16.58 -25.50
N LYS A 313 22.15 17.91 -25.62
CA LYS A 313 21.71 18.90 -24.59
C LYS A 313 20.21 18.83 -24.34
N ALA A 314 19.39 18.67 -25.37
CA ALA A 314 17.96 18.52 -25.24
C ALA A 314 17.56 17.21 -24.49
N LEU A 315 18.25 16.11 -24.75
CA LEU A 315 18.04 14.86 -24.03
C LEU A 315 18.47 14.96 -22.58
N CYS A 316 19.61 15.60 -22.31
CA CYS A 316 20.03 15.93 -20.92
C CYS A 316 18.99 16.80 -20.20
N LEU A 317 18.41 17.78 -20.89
CA LEU A 317 17.35 18.63 -20.33
C LEU A 317 16.14 17.78 -19.90
N LEU A 318 15.70 16.79 -20.70
CA LEU A 318 14.59 15.90 -20.34
C LEU A 318 14.86 15.12 -19.03
N VAL A 319 16.10 14.66 -18.86
CA VAL A 319 16.51 13.93 -17.63
C VAL A 319 16.54 14.86 -16.42
N ILE A 320 17.23 16.00 -16.53
CA ILE A 320 17.43 16.94 -15.43
C ILE A 320 16.13 17.59 -14.98
N ALA A 321 15.24 17.91 -15.91
CA ALA A 321 13.95 18.52 -15.64
C ALA A 321 12.88 17.54 -15.12
N CYS A 322 13.22 16.28 -14.87
CA CYS A 322 12.28 15.34 -14.25
C CYS A 322 11.91 15.80 -12.82
N PRO A 323 10.63 16.02 -12.49
CA PRO A 323 10.23 16.38 -11.13
C PRO A 323 10.11 15.16 -10.21
N CYS A 324 10.98 14.15 -10.39
CA CYS A 324 10.89 12.85 -9.74
C CYS A 324 10.87 12.97 -8.20
N ALA A 325 11.77 13.79 -7.64
CA ALA A 325 11.85 14.02 -6.19
C ALA A 325 10.55 14.63 -5.61
N LEU A 326 9.91 15.55 -6.34
CA LEU A 326 8.66 16.18 -5.91
C LEU A 326 7.50 15.17 -5.89
N VAL A 327 7.41 14.35 -6.93
CA VAL A 327 6.34 13.33 -7.06
C VAL A 327 6.47 12.26 -5.99
N ILE A 328 7.70 11.86 -5.63
CA ILE A 328 8.01 10.82 -4.64
C ILE A 328 7.85 11.34 -3.21
N SER A 329 8.31 12.56 -2.93
CA SER A 329 8.39 13.13 -1.59
C SER A 329 7.03 13.13 -0.87
N THR A 330 5.95 13.52 -1.55
CA THR A 330 4.62 13.65 -0.94
C THR A 330 4.05 12.33 -0.44
N PRO A 331 3.91 11.26 -1.26
CA PRO A 331 3.37 10.01 -0.77
C PRO A 331 4.25 9.35 0.30
N VAL A 332 5.59 9.43 0.17
CA VAL A 332 6.51 8.85 1.16
C VAL A 332 6.37 9.56 2.51
N THR A 333 6.28 10.89 2.53
CA THR A 333 6.09 11.67 3.76
C THR A 333 4.78 11.32 4.46
N ILE A 334 3.67 11.26 3.71
CA ILE A 334 2.35 10.92 4.27
C ILE A 334 2.37 9.50 4.85
N VAL A 335 2.87 8.52 4.11
CA VAL A 335 2.89 7.13 4.55
C VAL A 335 3.83 6.94 5.75
N SER A 336 4.99 7.61 5.76
CA SER A 336 5.92 7.60 6.90
C SER A 336 5.29 8.23 8.15
N ALA A 337 4.60 9.35 8.01
CA ALA A 337 3.92 10.02 9.11
C ALA A 337 2.75 9.19 9.66
N LEU A 338 1.95 8.56 8.79
CA LEU A 338 0.90 7.62 9.20
C LEU A 338 1.50 6.41 9.95
N ALA A 339 2.57 5.82 9.44
CA ALA A 339 3.26 4.71 10.10
C ALA A 339 3.81 5.11 11.48
N THR A 340 4.37 6.32 11.61
CA THR A 340 4.86 6.84 12.89
C THR A 340 3.71 7.08 13.87
N ALA A 341 2.62 7.71 13.42
CA ALA A 341 1.42 7.91 14.23
C ALA A 341 0.88 6.57 14.76
N THR A 342 0.81 5.58 13.90
CA THR A 342 0.33 4.23 14.24
C THR A 342 1.24 3.55 15.28
N ARG A 343 2.57 3.70 15.18
CA ARG A 343 3.51 3.21 16.22
C ARG A 343 3.32 3.89 17.56
N CYS A 344 2.84 5.12 17.57
CA CYS A 344 2.48 5.86 18.78
C CYS A 344 1.05 5.55 19.28
N GLY A 345 0.35 4.55 18.69
CA GLY A 345 -1.03 4.22 19.04
C GLY A 345 -2.09 5.13 18.42
N LEU A 346 -1.72 6.03 17.52
CA LEU A 346 -2.63 6.95 16.86
C LEU A 346 -3.05 6.40 15.49
N LEU A 347 -4.31 6.07 15.31
CA LEU A 347 -4.88 5.65 14.02
C LEU A 347 -5.51 6.85 13.30
N ILE A 348 -4.85 7.31 12.23
CA ILE A 348 -5.32 8.42 11.39
C ILE A 348 -5.96 7.87 10.12
N LYS A 349 -7.17 8.30 9.78
CA LYS A 349 -7.96 7.84 8.62
C LYS A 349 -7.40 8.24 7.25
N GLY A 350 -6.11 8.58 7.13
CA GLY A 350 -5.47 8.84 5.85
C GLY A 350 -4.79 10.20 5.75
N GLY A 351 -4.07 10.41 4.63
CA GLY A 351 -3.24 11.59 4.42
C GLY A 351 -3.99 12.92 4.41
N LEU A 352 -5.25 12.92 4.00
CA LEU A 352 -6.10 14.11 4.05
C LEU A 352 -6.22 14.65 5.48
N PHE A 353 -6.55 13.77 6.44
CA PHE A 353 -6.73 14.17 7.84
C PHE A 353 -5.40 14.57 8.49
N LEU A 354 -4.29 13.92 8.11
CA LEU A 354 -2.95 14.29 8.56
C LEU A 354 -2.59 15.73 8.11
N GLU A 355 -2.87 16.08 6.86
CA GLU A 355 -2.58 17.42 6.32
C GLU A 355 -3.51 18.51 6.92
N GLU A 356 -4.80 18.19 7.09
CA GLU A 356 -5.79 19.13 7.65
C GLU A 356 -5.62 19.30 9.17
N ALA A 357 -4.91 18.39 9.87
CA ALA A 357 -4.66 18.49 11.31
C ALA A 357 -4.07 19.85 11.73
N ARG A 358 -3.26 20.49 10.87
CA ARG A 358 -2.71 21.82 11.12
C ARG A 358 -3.74 22.95 11.17
N LYS A 359 -4.96 22.70 10.66
CA LYS A 359 -6.05 23.69 10.58
C LYS A 359 -7.15 23.44 11.62
N LEU A 360 -6.92 22.50 12.54
CA LEU A 360 -7.91 22.17 13.58
C LEU A 360 -8.23 23.39 14.44
N THR A 361 -9.51 23.71 14.53
CA THR A 361 -10.05 24.76 15.40
C THR A 361 -10.95 24.20 16.49
N ASN A 362 -11.55 23.03 16.24
CA ASN A 362 -12.46 22.36 17.17
C ASN A 362 -12.06 20.89 17.31
N ILE A 363 -12.17 20.34 18.51
CA ILE A 363 -11.87 18.94 18.81
C ILE A 363 -13.13 18.34 19.45
N GLY A 364 -13.70 17.30 18.83
CA GLY A 364 -14.73 16.46 19.42
C GLY A 364 -14.09 15.22 20.02
N LEU A 365 -14.35 14.95 21.30
CA LEU A 365 -13.82 13.80 22.02
C LEU A 365 -14.92 12.81 22.35
N ASP A 366 -14.69 11.53 22.14
CA ASP A 366 -15.56 10.48 22.64
C ASP A 366 -15.42 10.33 24.17
N LYS A 367 -16.47 9.86 24.82
CA LYS A 367 -16.47 9.72 26.28
C LYS A 367 -15.76 8.44 26.71
N THR A 368 -16.25 7.30 26.25
CA THR A 368 -15.86 5.98 26.77
C THR A 368 -14.52 5.51 26.21
N GLY A 369 -13.56 5.20 27.05
CA GLY A 369 -12.22 4.78 26.62
C GLY A 369 -11.35 5.92 26.07
N THR A 370 -11.87 7.15 25.95
CA THR A 370 -11.14 8.36 25.53
C THR A 370 -10.99 9.34 26.67
N LEU A 371 -12.12 9.87 27.21
CA LEU A 371 -12.14 10.75 28.38
C LEU A 371 -12.19 9.96 29.70
N THR A 372 -12.69 8.75 29.65
CA THR A 372 -12.76 7.83 30.79
C THR A 372 -11.89 6.60 30.50
N LYS A 373 -11.46 5.90 31.56
CA LYS A 373 -10.69 4.64 31.45
C LYS A 373 -11.49 3.49 30.86
N GLY A 374 -12.84 3.62 30.84
CA GLY A 374 -13.71 2.54 30.45
C GLY A 374 -13.92 1.47 31.53
N GLU A 375 -13.39 1.69 32.72
CA GLU A 375 -13.54 0.85 33.92
C GLU A 375 -14.46 1.57 34.89
N PRO A 376 -15.73 1.15 35.03
CA PRO A 376 -16.64 1.77 35.98
C PRO A 376 -16.26 1.43 37.42
N GLU A 377 -16.12 2.46 38.24
CA GLU A 377 -15.85 2.35 39.66
C GLU A 377 -17.02 2.93 40.50
N VAL A 378 -17.25 2.39 41.68
CA VAL A 378 -18.26 2.94 42.64
C VAL A 378 -17.69 4.20 43.25
N ALA A 379 -18.05 5.35 42.75
CA ALA A 379 -17.59 6.65 43.26
C ALA A 379 -18.29 7.07 44.55
N GLY A 380 -19.52 6.60 44.81
CA GLY A 380 -20.27 6.94 46.03
C GLY A 380 -21.52 6.08 46.16
N ILE A 381 -22.01 5.99 47.39
CA ILE A 381 -23.21 5.25 47.75
C ILE A 381 -24.12 6.21 48.52
N THR A 382 -25.33 6.46 47.98
CA THR A 382 -26.40 7.22 48.67
C THR A 382 -27.48 6.25 49.08
N LEU A 383 -27.68 6.14 50.42
CA LEU A 383 -28.70 5.27 50.98
C LEU A 383 -30.03 5.98 51.03
N LEU A 384 -31.07 5.31 50.53
CA LEU A 384 -32.44 5.79 50.60
C LEU A 384 -33.24 4.95 51.61
N GLY A 385 -34.16 5.58 52.35
CA GLY A 385 -35.10 4.88 53.24
C GLY A 385 -34.51 4.23 54.50
N GLY A 386 -33.33 4.69 54.96
CA GLY A 386 -32.71 4.14 56.17
C GLY A 386 -32.11 2.76 56.06
N ALA A 387 -31.78 2.30 54.85
CA ALA A 387 -31.15 1.00 54.58
C ALA A 387 -29.71 0.95 55.13
N ASP A 388 -29.30 -0.23 55.67
CA ASP A 388 -27.92 -0.43 56.11
C ASP A 388 -26.95 -0.54 54.95
N ARG A 389 -25.86 0.23 55.02
CA ARG A 389 -24.83 0.28 53.96
C ARG A 389 -24.21 -1.10 53.64
N LYS A 390 -24.00 -1.91 54.69
CA LYS A 390 -23.41 -3.25 54.49
C LYS A 390 -24.36 -4.19 53.76
N GLN A 391 -25.64 -4.15 54.10
CA GLN A 391 -26.66 -4.96 53.42
C GLN A 391 -26.82 -4.56 51.95
N VAL A 392 -26.86 -3.26 51.65
CA VAL A 392 -26.97 -2.78 50.28
C VAL A 392 -25.75 -3.16 49.47
N LEU A 393 -24.54 -3.03 50.01
CA LEU A 393 -23.31 -3.45 49.33
C LEU A 393 -23.25 -4.96 49.08
N SER A 394 -23.67 -5.77 50.07
CA SER A 394 -23.73 -7.22 49.93
C SER A 394 -24.69 -7.67 48.84
N LEU A 395 -25.85 -7.03 48.76
CA LEU A 395 -26.85 -7.31 47.73
C LEU A 395 -26.41 -6.79 46.32
N ALA A 396 -25.66 -5.72 46.24
CA ALA A 396 -25.15 -5.18 44.99
C ALA A 396 -23.93 -5.94 44.45
N ALA A 397 -23.25 -6.68 45.29
CA ALA A 397 -22.05 -7.47 44.96
C ALA A 397 -22.35 -8.96 44.71
N SER A 398 -23.57 -9.44 44.97
CA SER A 398 -24.07 -10.78 44.69
C SER A 398 -24.71 -10.89 43.32
#